data_dc6f9c043dfd2449ebed74aaab4a52d6
#
_entry.id   dc6f9c043dfd2449ebed74aaab4a52d6
#
_cell.length_a   1.000
_cell.length_b   1.000
_cell.length_c   1.000
_cell.angle_alpha   90.00
_cell.angle_beta   90.00
_cell.angle_gamma   90.00
#
_symmetry.space_group_name_H-M   'P 1'
#
loop_
_entity.id
_entity.type
_entity.pdbx_description
1 polymer ?
#
loop_
_entity_poly.entity_id
_entity_poly.type
_entity_poly.pdbx_seq_one_letter_code
_entity_poly.pdbx_strand_id
1 'polypeptide(L)'
;SQENPVFHAAIRELREETGITLEESDSIRLVNPLVFSTPGMTDESNALVQITLNREEMPKVSQEGAVGTECFDGFLLLTREEAQKILKDGVDDQALFYPLYTWAALMCFVTGMWE
;
A
#
# COMPACT_ATOMS: atom_id res chain seq x y z
N SER A 1 9.66 1.54 15.22
CA SER A 1 10.88 0.80 15.17
C SER A 1 10.76 -0.41 14.24
N GLN A 2 11.87 -0.77 13.61
CA GLN A 2 11.90 -1.90 12.69
C GLN A 2 11.74 -3.26 13.39
N GLU A 3 11.71 -3.27 14.70
CA GLU A 3 11.50 -4.49 15.46
C GLU A 3 10.02 -4.91 15.53
N ASN A 4 9.13 -4.02 15.12
CA ASN A 4 7.72 -4.31 15.09
C ASN A 4 7.43 -5.40 14.05
N PRO A 5 6.75 -6.51 14.44
CA PRO A 5 6.43 -7.58 13.48
C PRO A 5 5.63 -7.10 12.27
N VAL A 6 4.77 -6.11 12.45
CA VAL A 6 3.99 -5.53 11.34
C VAL A 6 4.94 -4.89 10.33
N PHE A 7 5.96 -4.18 10.80
CA PHE A 7 6.94 -3.56 9.92
C PHE A 7 7.76 -4.61 9.18
N HIS A 8 8.18 -5.67 9.86
CA HIS A 8 8.93 -6.75 9.23
C HIS A 8 8.11 -7.39 8.11
N ALA A 9 6.83 -7.63 8.35
CA ALA A 9 5.95 -8.19 7.34
C ALA A 9 5.79 -7.23 6.16
N ALA A 10 5.60 -5.94 6.41
CA ALA A 10 5.45 -4.94 5.35
C ALA A 10 6.70 -4.83 4.49
N ILE A 11 7.88 -4.82 5.13
CA ILE A 11 9.16 -4.74 4.41
C ILE A 11 9.36 -5.97 3.55
N ARG A 12 9.05 -7.14 4.08
CA ARG A 12 9.15 -8.39 3.33
C ARG A 12 8.22 -8.40 2.13
N GLU A 13 6.96 -8.02 2.32
CA GLU A 13 5.99 -7.98 1.24
C GLU A 13 6.36 -6.98 0.15
N LEU A 14 6.89 -5.83 0.54
CA LEU A 14 7.36 -4.84 -0.42
C LEU A 14 8.44 -5.46 -1.31
N ARG A 15 9.39 -6.15 -0.71
CA ARG A 15 10.47 -6.80 -1.45
C ARG A 15 9.94 -7.91 -2.36
N GLU A 16 9.04 -8.74 -1.83
CA GLU A 16 8.50 -9.87 -2.59
C GLU A 16 7.64 -9.40 -3.76
N GLU A 17 6.85 -8.36 -3.58
CA GLU A 17 5.92 -7.89 -4.59
C GLU A 17 6.55 -6.92 -5.59
N THR A 18 7.49 -6.11 -5.16
CA THR A 18 8.05 -5.05 -6.01
C THR A 18 9.55 -5.16 -6.26
N GLY A 19 10.24 -6.02 -5.53
CA GLY A 19 11.69 -6.11 -5.60
C GLY A 19 12.42 -5.00 -4.87
N ILE A 20 11.71 -4.10 -4.21
CA ILE A 20 12.31 -2.97 -3.51
C ILE A 20 12.77 -3.38 -2.11
N THR A 21 14.03 -3.07 -1.79
CA THR A 21 14.60 -3.27 -0.46
C THR A 21 14.67 -1.92 0.24
N LEU A 22 14.20 -1.88 1.48
CA LEU A 22 14.20 -0.66 2.26
C LEU A 22 15.63 -0.26 2.64
N GLU A 23 15.91 1.04 2.56
CA GLU A 23 17.20 1.63 2.92
C GLU A 23 17.04 2.56 4.12
N GLU A 24 18.16 2.98 4.72
CA GLU A 24 18.12 3.84 5.91
C GLU A 24 17.48 5.18 5.65
N SER A 25 17.56 5.70 4.42
CA SER A 25 16.95 6.98 4.07
C SER A 25 15.44 6.90 3.94
N ASP A 26 14.90 5.70 3.81
CA ASP A 26 13.47 5.50 3.69
C ASP A 26 12.78 5.52 5.05
N SER A 27 11.50 5.79 5.07
CA SER A 27 10.75 5.78 6.32
C SER A 27 9.59 4.81 6.26
N ILE A 28 9.23 4.28 7.42
CA ILE A 28 8.08 3.39 7.57
C ILE A 28 7.25 3.89 8.75
N ARG A 29 5.95 4.02 8.53
CA ARG A 29 5.00 4.53 9.52
C ARG A 29 3.85 3.58 9.69
N LEU A 30 3.44 3.36 10.92
CA LEU A 30 2.23 2.61 11.21
C LEU A 30 1.04 3.56 11.13
N VAL A 31 0.18 3.34 10.15
CA VAL A 31 -1.04 4.14 9.99
C VAL A 31 -2.11 3.62 10.95
N ASN A 32 -2.33 2.32 10.92
CA ASN A 32 -3.29 1.68 11.84
C ASN A 32 -2.90 0.22 12.02
N PRO A 33 -2.77 -0.25 13.26
CA PRO A 33 -2.37 -1.65 13.49
C PRO A 33 -3.45 -2.67 13.16
N LEU A 34 -4.71 -2.25 13.12
CA LEU A 34 -5.79 -3.20 12.93
C LEU A 34 -7.03 -2.51 12.39
N VAL A 35 -7.29 -2.76 11.11
CA VAL A 35 -8.44 -2.19 10.41
C VAL A 35 -9.40 -3.30 10.02
N PHE A 36 -10.66 -3.15 10.40
CA PHE A 36 -11.71 -4.09 10.02
C PHE A 36 -12.61 -3.44 8.97
N SER A 37 -12.95 -4.20 7.93
CA SER A 37 -13.90 -3.72 6.94
C SER A 37 -15.35 -3.89 7.41
N THR A 38 -15.61 -4.97 8.17
CA THR A 38 -16.95 -5.27 8.69
C THR A 38 -16.85 -5.79 10.11
N PRO A 39 -16.72 -4.90 11.10
CA PRO A 39 -16.59 -5.33 12.49
C PRO A 39 -17.79 -6.19 12.94
N GLY A 40 -17.48 -7.32 13.55
CA GLY A 40 -18.51 -8.23 14.07
C GLY A 40 -19.11 -9.18 13.05
N MET A 41 -18.78 -9.02 11.77
CA MET A 41 -19.30 -9.90 10.72
C MET A 41 -18.23 -10.80 10.12
N THR A 42 -16.98 -10.36 10.13
CA THR A 42 -15.86 -11.16 9.66
C THR A 42 -14.67 -10.97 10.59
N ASP A 43 -13.75 -11.93 10.56
CA ASP A 43 -12.49 -11.82 11.28
C ASP A 43 -11.40 -11.18 10.43
N GLU A 44 -11.74 -10.76 9.23
CA GLU A 44 -10.76 -10.18 8.32
C GLU A 44 -10.33 -8.80 8.81
N SER A 45 -9.03 -8.65 9.00
CA SER A 45 -8.43 -7.40 9.43
C SER A 45 -7.08 -7.22 8.75
N ASN A 46 -6.66 -5.97 8.65
CA ASN A 46 -5.41 -5.61 8.02
C ASN A 46 -4.72 -4.51 8.81
N ALA A 47 -3.41 -4.55 8.86
CA ALA A 47 -2.63 -3.41 9.33
C ALA A 47 -2.35 -2.51 8.13
N LEU A 48 -2.40 -1.21 8.34
CA LEU A 48 -2.03 -0.22 7.34
C LEU A 48 -0.69 0.37 7.68
N VAL A 49 0.25 0.26 6.75
CA VAL A 49 1.61 0.77 6.90
C VAL A 49 1.93 1.63 5.69
N GLN A 50 2.58 2.75 5.90
CA GLN A 50 3.08 3.58 4.82
C GLN A 50 4.59 3.55 4.82
N ILE A 51 5.17 3.25 3.66
CA ILE A 51 6.61 3.30 3.44
C ILE A 51 6.86 4.42 2.44
N THR A 52 7.72 5.36 2.82
CA THR A 52 8.09 6.48 1.97
C THR A 52 9.55 6.30 1.56
N LEU A 53 9.78 6.23 0.27
CA LEU A 53 11.13 6.07 -0.28
C LEU A 53 11.78 7.44 -0.46
N ASN A 54 12.92 7.65 0.18
CA ASN A 54 13.68 8.89 0.11
C ASN A 54 15.03 8.61 -0.55
N ARG A 55 15.04 8.61 -1.87
CA ARG A 55 16.23 8.29 -2.66
C ARG A 55 16.37 9.29 -3.79
N GLU A 56 17.60 9.57 -4.19
CA GLU A 56 17.85 10.45 -5.33
C GLU A 56 17.31 9.82 -6.61
N GLU A 57 17.45 8.51 -6.73
CA GLU A 57 16.95 7.78 -7.90
C GLU A 57 16.00 6.71 -7.42
N MET A 58 14.76 6.79 -7.87
CA MET A 58 13.74 5.82 -7.47
C MET A 58 14.04 4.45 -8.07
N PRO A 59 13.93 3.39 -7.26
CA PRO A 59 14.13 2.05 -7.77
C PRO A 59 13.04 1.66 -8.75
N LYS A 60 13.40 0.81 -9.70
CA LYS A 60 12.41 0.26 -10.61
C LYS A 60 11.64 -0.83 -9.90
N VAL A 61 10.33 -0.80 -10.06
CA VAL A 61 9.48 -1.85 -9.54
C VAL A 61 9.61 -3.07 -10.45
N SER A 62 9.96 -4.21 -9.85
CA SER A 62 10.06 -5.47 -10.57
C SER A 62 8.77 -6.25 -10.38
N GLN A 63 8.16 -6.63 -11.48
CA GLN A 63 6.94 -7.42 -11.43
C GLN A 63 7.20 -8.92 -11.58
N GLU A 64 8.45 -9.33 -11.53
CA GLU A 64 8.78 -10.74 -11.67
C GLU A 64 8.17 -11.63 -10.60
N GLY A 65 7.94 -11.04 -9.41
CA GLY A 65 7.25 -11.74 -8.35
C GLY A 65 5.75 -11.52 -8.35
N ALA A 66 5.28 -10.59 -9.16
CA ALA A 66 3.86 -10.31 -9.25
C ALA A 66 3.22 -11.37 -10.12
N VAL A 67 2.45 -12.24 -9.51
CA VAL A 67 1.79 -13.31 -10.22
C VAL A 67 0.59 -12.77 -10.94
N GLY A 68 0.74 -12.59 -12.23
CA GLY A 68 -0.38 -12.22 -13.07
C GLY A 68 -0.83 -10.80 -12.88
N THR A 69 -1.94 -10.54 -13.51
CA THR A 69 -2.57 -9.24 -13.55
C THR A 69 -3.67 -9.14 -12.51
N GLU A 70 -3.57 -9.95 -11.48
CA GLU A 70 -4.61 -9.97 -10.47
C GLU A 70 -4.50 -8.74 -9.61
N CYS A 71 -5.40 -7.81 -9.87
CA CYS A 71 -5.47 -6.55 -9.17
C CYS A 71 -5.74 -6.69 -7.68
N PHE A 72 -6.11 -7.88 -7.22
CA PHE A 72 -6.48 -8.09 -5.83
C PHE A 72 -5.31 -8.52 -4.96
N ASP A 73 -4.35 -9.22 -5.55
CA ASP A 73 -3.19 -9.73 -4.82
C ASP A 73 -1.90 -9.05 -5.21
N GLY A 74 -1.98 -8.15 -6.19
CA GLY A 74 -0.84 -7.42 -6.67
C GLY A 74 -0.73 -6.03 -6.07
N PHE A 75 -0.02 -5.18 -6.75
CA PHE A 75 0.14 -3.80 -6.36
C PHE A 75 -0.31 -2.89 -7.50
N LEU A 76 -0.60 -1.65 -7.15
CA LEU A 76 -1.01 -0.63 -8.10
C LEU A 76 0.08 0.45 -8.15
N LEU A 77 0.44 0.85 -9.37
CA LEU A 77 1.33 1.99 -9.59
C LEU A 77 0.46 3.17 -10.00
N LEU A 78 0.38 4.15 -9.14
CA LEU A 78 -0.48 5.31 -9.35
C LEU A 78 0.27 6.60 -9.10
N THR A 79 0.00 7.59 -9.92
CA THR A 79 0.36 8.97 -9.57
C THR A 79 -0.62 9.48 -8.52
N ARG A 80 -0.27 10.59 -7.88
CA ARG A 80 -1.18 11.21 -6.90
C ARG A 80 -2.49 11.64 -7.57
N GLU A 81 -2.42 12.17 -8.77
CA GLU A 81 -3.61 12.57 -9.53
C GLU A 81 -4.51 11.38 -9.87
N GLU A 82 -3.91 10.25 -10.26
CA GLU A 82 -4.67 9.03 -10.53
C GLU A 82 -5.36 8.52 -9.26
N ALA A 83 -4.66 8.54 -8.14
CA ALA A 83 -5.25 8.14 -6.87
C ALA A 83 -6.40 9.05 -6.46
N GLN A 84 -6.24 10.38 -6.64
CA GLN A 84 -7.31 11.32 -6.36
C GLN A 84 -8.55 11.06 -7.22
N LYS A 85 -8.33 10.73 -8.49
CA LYS A 85 -9.44 10.44 -9.39
C LYS A 85 -10.22 9.21 -8.94
N ILE A 86 -9.51 8.15 -8.56
CA ILE A 86 -10.15 6.93 -8.04
C ILE A 86 -10.95 7.25 -6.78
N LEU A 87 -10.40 8.06 -5.89
CA LEU A 87 -11.11 8.45 -4.67
C LEU A 87 -12.38 9.22 -4.95
N LYS A 88 -12.36 10.11 -5.94
CA LYS A 88 -13.52 10.91 -6.30
C LYS A 88 -14.59 10.10 -7.03
N ASP A 89 -14.14 9.23 -7.94
CA ASP A 89 -15.07 8.47 -8.78
C ASP A 89 -15.60 7.22 -8.09
N GLY A 90 -14.88 6.72 -7.08
CA GLY A 90 -15.25 5.51 -6.37
C GLY A 90 -14.81 4.22 -7.05
N VAL A 91 -14.33 4.33 -8.28
CA VAL A 91 -13.87 3.21 -9.09
C VAL A 91 -12.68 3.67 -9.93
N ASP A 92 -11.93 2.71 -10.48
CA ASP A 92 -10.87 3.05 -11.42
C ASP A 92 -11.42 3.16 -12.86
N ASP A 93 -10.52 3.35 -13.83
CA ASP A 93 -10.90 3.51 -15.24
C ASP A 93 -11.56 2.27 -15.82
N GLN A 94 -11.43 1.13 -15.18
CA GLN A 94 -12.06 -0.12 -15.59
C GLN A 94 -13.32 -0.42 -14.80
N ALA A 95 -13.81 0.55 -14.03
CA ALA A 95 -15.00 0.44 -13.18
C ALA A 95 -14.87 -0.62 -12.09
N LEU A 96 -13.64 -0.84 -11.61
CA LEU A 96 -13.40 -1.75 -10.50
C LEU A 96 -13.49 -1.01 -9.18
N PHE A 97 -14.17 -1.64 -8.22
CA PHE A 97 -14.25 -1.15 -6.85
C PHE A 97 -13.11 -1.75 -6.03
N TYR A 98 -12.60 -0.97 -5.10
CA TYR A 98 -11.51 -1.42 -4.24
C TYR A 98 -12.02 -1.72 -2.83
N PRO A 99 -11.36 -2.66 -2.13
CA PRO A 99 -11.67 -2.90 -0.72
C PRO A 99 -11.46 -1.65 0.13
N LEU A 100 -12.14 -1.58 1.26
CA LEU A 100 -12.06 -0.42 2.14
C LEU A 100 -10.63 -0.12 2.59
N TYR A 101 -9.84 -1.16 2.90
CA TYR A 101 -8.45 -0.94 3.31
C TYR A 101 -7.59 -0.34 2.20
N THR A 102 -7.86 -0.68 0.93
CA THR A 102 -7.17 -0.08 -0.20
C THR A 102 -7.59 1.38 -0.36
N TRP A 103 -8.87 1.65 -0.19
CA TRP A 103 -9.39 3.02 -0.20
C TRP A 103 -8.70 3.86 0.86
N ALA A 104 -8.57 3.33 2.08
CA ALA A 104 -7.88 4.01 3.17
C ALA A 104 -6.41 4.26 2.84
N ALA A 105 -5.74 3.30 2.20
CA ALA A 105 -4.36 3.46 1.78
C ALA A 105 -4.22 4.59 0.74
N LEU A 106 -5.16 4.68 -0.19
CA LEU A 106 -5.17 5.77 -1.17
C LEU A 106 -5.34 7.13 -0.49
N MET A 107 -6.17 7.21 0.53
CA MET A 107 -6.34 8.44 1.31
C MET A 107 -5.04 8.84 2.00
N CYS A 108 -4.33 7.86 2.56
CA CYS A 108 -3.03 8.12 3.18
C CYS A 108 -2.03 8.69 2.16
N PHE A 109 -1.99 8.10 0.98
CA PHE A 109 -1.10 8.53 -0.09
C PHE A 109 -1.43 9.96 -0.55
N VAL A 110 -2.69 10.21 -0.82
CA VAL A 110 -3.12 11.51 -1.36
C VAL A 110 -2.95 12.63 -0.34
N THR A 111 -3.26 12.38 0.91
CA THR A 111 -3.16 13.40 1.95
C THR A 111 -1.73 13.66 2.43
N GLY A 112 -0.85 12.68 2.30
CA GLY A 112 0.53 12.80 2.76
C GLY A 112 0.68 12.87 4.26
N MET A 113 -0.31 12.50 5.03
CA MET A 113 -0.28 12.66 6.49
C MET A 113 0.79 11.80 7.17
N TRP A 114 1.18 10.70 6.56
CA TRP A 114 2.17 9.78 7.14
C TRP A 114 3.50 9.77 6.40
N GLU A 115 3.75 10.75 5.58
CA GLU A 115 5.04 10.92 4.91
C GLU A 115 6.16 11.35 5.84
#